data_68b069fa4b1114b97443cf1ba5db0c83
#
_entry.id   68b069fa4b1114b97443cf1ba5db0c83
#
_cell.length_a   1.000
_cell.length_b   1.000
_cell.length_c   1.000
_cell.angle_alpha   90.00
_cell.angle_beta   90.00
_cell.angle_gamma   90.00
#
_symmetry.space_group_name_H-M   'P 1'
#
loop_
_entity.id
_entity.type
_entity.pdbx_description
1 polymer ?
#
loop_
_entity_poly.entity_id
_entity_poly.type
_entity_poly.pdbx_seq_one_letter_code
_entity_poly.pdbx_strand_id
1 'polypeptide(L)'
;MTTPLPPTSVSAPTAPIDSTPAWLARLQARLTPAAVKETATDGRVYALLAAISIAIAALTLLYPSTPTYDPWAWIVWGREITQLDLTTEGGPSWKPLTVIFTTLFAPFGDLAPDLWLIVGRAGAVMAIIMSFRLAARLTGGSWVARGTAGTIAAMALIISSSFVRNMTLGNSEGLLVAFTLWGVERHLDGRYRQAFFLGFLAGLLRPEIWPFLGLYGLWLLLIDRGALKLLVICGVLIPVLWLLPEWWGSGNFWRAADRAQRPNPNSPAFADFPFWEVLKRTWPLMLTPVKAAAAFATVIAVYEWFKHRRRGAVIVVMALALAWICEIALMTQAGFSGNPRYIILGTTLVAVVGGVGFGWAVQIASDVVGRLADGRRALMLATGAVACAVLLAATWHWAEPKFRGFGKLDTALRYQAELRFDLEKALARVGGAERFASCGQVATGMYQVPMIAWYIGRHTQEVALDPPPGGGAAVASRSTRAAPWAPPGPFPAGYRLLTMQGSTHLYSTCPPGA
;
A
#
# COMPACT_ATOMS: atom_id res chain seq x y z
N MET A 1 -77.22 -17.19 -26.39
CA MET A 1 -77.01 -16.47 -25.13
C MET A 1 -75.75 -17.03 -24.48
N THR A 2 -74.65 -16.39 -24.68
CA THR A 2 -73.35 -16.77 -24.12
C THR A 2 -72.93 -15.69 -23.09
N THR A 3 -72.93 -16.12 -21.84
CA THR A 3 -72.46 -15.29 -20.68
C THR A 3 -70.93 -15.09 -20.73
N PRO A 4 -70.39 -13.89 -20.52
CA PRO A 4 -68.96 -13.66 -20.46
C PRO A 4 -68.41 -14.02 -19.06
N LEU A 5 -67.23 -14.67 -19.05
CA LEU A 5 -66.44 -14.97 -17.85
C LEU A 5 -65.89 -13.67 -17.21
N PRO A 6 -65.76 -13.62 -15.86
CA PRO A 6 -65.20 -12.44 -15.19
C PRO A 6 -63.68 -12.35 -15.40
N PRO A 7 -63.10 -11.14 -15.40
CA PRO A 7 -61.66 -10.94 -15.61
C PRO A 7 -60.86 -11.49 -14.43
N THR A 8 -59.82 -12.29 -14.74
CA THR A 8 -58.80 -12.77 -13.80
C THR A 8 -58.07 -11.56 -13.19
N SER A 9 -58.13 -11.48 -11.85
CA SER A 9 -57.37 -10.49 -11.08
C SER A 9 -55.87 -10.74 -11.25
N VAL A 10 -55.20 -9.85 -11.95
CA VAL A 10 -53.74 -9.78 -11.97
C VAL A 10 -53.28 -9.32 -10.59
N SER A 11 -52.66 -10.22 -9.84
CA SER A 11 -51.99 -9.89 -8.58
C SER A 11 -50.92 -8.84 -8.83
N ALA A 12 -51.02 -7.69 -8.16
CA ALA A 12 -49.99 -6.66 -8.16
C ALA A 12 -48.63 -7.26 -7.71
N PRO A 13 -47.51 -6.85 -8.33
CA PRO A 13 -46.21 -7.31 -7.88
C PRO A 13 -45.99 -6.85 -6.45
N THR A 14 -45.78 -7.79 -5.55
CA THR A 14 -45.35 -7.53 -4.17
C THR A 14 -44.07 -6.73 -4.19
N ALA A 15 -44.10 -5.49 -3.71
CA ALA A 15 -42.88 -4.69 -3.51
C ALA A 15 -41.88 -5.49 -2.66
N PRO A 16 -40.60 -5.47 -2.97
CA PRO A 16 -39.60 -6.14 -2.17
C PRO A 16 -39.64 -5.55 -0.76
N ILE A 17 -39.96 -6.39 0.23
CA ILE A 17 -39.92 -6.05 1.65
C ILE A 17 -38.50 -5.61 1.94
N ASP A 18 -38.30 -4.33 2.20
CA ASP A 18 -37.02 -3.74 2.61
C ASP A 18 -36.68 -4.32 3.99
N SER A 19 -35.91 -5.40 3.99
CA SER A 19 -35.66 -6.25 5.15
C SER A 19 -34.57 -5.69 6.09
N THR A 20 -34.16 -4.44 5.86
CA THR A 20 -33.14 -3.79 6.70
C THR A 20 -33.73 -3.50 8.08
N PRO A 21 -33.18 -4.07 9.17
CA PRO A 21 -33.65 -3.79 10.53
C PRO A 21 -33.61 -2.28 10.82
N ALA A 22 -34.69 -1.73 11.39
CA ALA A 22 -34.85 -0.29 11.61
C ALA A 22 -33.72 0.35 12.45
N TRP A 23 -33.12 -0.39 13.36
CA TRP A 23 -31.94 0.07 14.13
C TRP A 23 -30.68 0.20 13.23
N LEU A 24 -30.49 -0.71 12.29
CA LEU A 24 -29.36 -0.71 11.38
C LEU A 24 -29.46 0.40 10.33
N ALA A 25 -30.67 0.63 9.78
CA ALA A 25 -30.95 1.77 8.92
C ALA A 25 -30.68 3.11 9.63
N ARG A 26 -31.08 3.20 10.91
CA ARG A 26 -30.79 4.38 11.75
C ARG A 26 -29.30 4.56 12.00
N LEU A 27 -28.56 3.48 12.27
CA LEU A 27 -27.10 3.54 12.46
C LEU A 27 -26.40 3.99 11.18
N GLN A 28 -26.76 3.42 10.04
CA GLN A 28 -26.22 3.79 8.74
C GLN A 28 -26.49 5.26 8.40
N ALA A 29 -27.72 5.73 8.57
CA ALA A 29 -28.09 7.13 8.36
C ALA A 29 -27.29 8.10 9.28
N ARG A 30 -26.94 7.65 10.48
CA ARG A 30 -26.09 8.42 11.42
C ARG A 30 -24.63 8.48 11.00
N LEU A 31 -24.10 7.41 10.39
CA LEU A 31 -22.70 7.33 9.96
C LEU A 31 -22.44 7.98 8.59
N THR A 32 -23.49 8.16 7.78
CA THR A 32 -23.39 8.77 6.44
C THR A 32 -23.86 10.22 6.50
N PRO A 33 -22.97 11.23 6.35
CA PRO A 33 -23.39 12.63 6.31
C PRO A 33 -24.32 12.90 5.12
N ALA A 34 -25.38 13.69 5.32
CA ALA A 34 -26.35 14.01 4.25
C ALA A 34 -25.69 14.67 3.01
N ALA A 35 -24.70 15.54 3.23
CA ALA A 35 -23.95 16.22 2.15
C ALA A 35 -23.12 15.28 1.26
N VAL A 36 -22.84 14.06 1.72
CA VAL A 36 -22.02 13.08 0.97
C VAL A 36 -22.88 12.24 0.02
N LYS A 37 -24.21 12.22 0.22
CA LYS A 37 -25.15 11.48 -0.63
C LYS A 37 -25.45 12.14 -1.98
N GLU A 38 -25.15 13.42 -2.15
CA GLU A 38 -25.65 14.19 -3.29
C GLU A 38 -24.99 13.89 -4.64
N THR A 39 -23.79 13.31 -4.69
CA THR A 39 -23.12 12.98 -5.96
C THR A 39 -22.28 11.72 -5.83
N ALA A 40 -22.89 10.55 -6.08
CA ALA A 40 -22.11 9.33 -6.26
C ALA A 40 -21.18 9.50 -7.47
N THR A 41 -19.87 9.29 -7.27
CA THR A 41 -18.90 9.41 -8.35
C THR A 41 -19.13 8.31 -9.40
N ASP A 42 -19.20 8.70 -10.69
CA ASP A 42 -19.33 7.75 -11.80
C ASP A 42 -18.12 6.80 -11.84
N GLY A 43 -18.36 5.53 -12.14
CA GLY A 43 -17.31 4.53 -12.33
C GLY A 43 -16.28 4.91 -13.40
N ARG A 44 -16.69 5.67 -14.42
CA ARG A 44 -15.81 6.18 -15.47
C ARG A 44 -14.72 7.12 -14.94
N VAL A 45 -15.03 7.91 -13.91
CA VAL A 45 -14.04 8.78 -13.26
C VAL A 45 -12.94 7.95 -12.63
N TYR A 46 -13.29 6.86 -11.94
CA TYR A 46 -12.25 5.98 -11.34
C TYR A 46 -11.44 5.26 -12.39
N ALA A 47 -12.04 4.83 -13.50
CA ALA A 47 -11.30 4.24 -14.61
C ALA A 47 -10.30 5.24 -15.21
N LEU A 48 -10.70 6.51 -15.36
CA LEU A 48 -9.82 7.58 -15.81
C LEU A 48 -8.69 7.83 -14.80
N LEU A 49 -9.00 7.91 -13.51
CA LEU A 49 -7.98 8.10 -12.47
C LEU A 49 -6.99 6.93 -12.41
N ALA A 50 -7.45 5.69 -12.60
CA ALA A 50 -6.58 4.52 -12.71
C ALA A 50 -5.69 4.61 -13.96
N ALA A 51 -6.25 4.98 -15.11
CA ALA A 51 -5.48 5.16 -16.35
C ALA A 51 -4.42 6.26 -16.21
N ILE A 52 -4.76 7.41 -15.61
CA ILE A 52 -3.80 8.47 -15.30
C ILE A 52 -2.71 7.97 -14.34
N SER A 53 -3.08 7.20 -13.31
CA SER A 53 -2.13 6.64 -12.35
C SER A 53 -1.14 5.69 -13.03
N ILE A 54 -1.62 4.84 -13.95
CA ILE A 54 -0.76 3.93 -14.73
C ILE A 54 0.15 4.73 -15.67
N ALA A 55 -0.36 5.74 -16.35
CA ALA A 55 0.43 6.59 -17.25
C ALA A 55 1.56 7.33 -16.50
N ILE A 56 1.24 7.94 -15.35
CA ILE A 56 2.24 8.59 -14.50
C ILE A 56 3.26 7.56 -14.00
N ALA A 57 2.82 6.38 -13.55
CA ALA A 57 3.70 5.32 -13.08
C ALA A 57 4.66 4.85 -14.19
N ALA A 58 4.17 4.68 -15.41
CA ALA A 58 5.01 4.33 -16.57
C ALA A 58 6.06 5.41 -16.86
N LEU A 59 5.68 6.70 -16.81
CA LEU A 59 6.65 7.80 -16.97
C LEU A 59 7.72 7.81 -15.88
N THR A 60 7.42 7.35 -14.66
CA THR A 60 8.42 7.26 -13.59
C THR A 60 9.51 6.22 -13.86
N LEU A 61 9.35 5.31 -14.82
CA LEU A 61 10.43 4.39 -15.23
C LEU A 61 11.58 5.08 -15.93
N LEU A 62 11.41 6.32 -16.40
CA LEU A 62 12.52 7.16 -16.88
C LEU A 62 13.54 7.48 -15.75
N TYR A 63 13.12 7.38 -14.50
CA TYR A 63 14.00 7.42 -13.34
C TYR A 63 14.64 6.05 -13.09
N PRO A 64 15.96 5.98 -12.84
CA PRO A 64 16.66 4.71 -12.58
C PRO A 64 15.95 3.91 -11.48
N SER A 65 15.59 2.67 -11.76
CA SER A 65 14.62 1.93 -10.96
C SER A 65 15.00 0.46 -10.78
N THR A 66 14.64 -0.08 -9.62
CA THR A 66 14.68 -1.52 -9.34
C THR A 66 13.59 -1.88 -8.35
N PRO A 67 12.98 -3.07 -8.44
CA PRO A 67 12.26 -3.65 -7.33
C PRO A 67 13.17 -3.85 -6.11
N THR A 68 12.62 -3.83 -4.88
CA THR A 68 13.34 -4.28 -3.69
C THR A 68 13.10 -5.76 -3.43
N TYR A 69 13.60 -6.29 -2.31
CA TYR A 69 13.60 -7.71 -1.96
C TYR A 69 12.25 -8.40 -2.14
N ASP A 70 11.18 -7.90 -1.52
CA ASP A 70 9.87 -8.55 -1.60
C ASP A 70 9.31 -8.56 -3.04
N PRO A 71 9.27 -7.43 -3.77
CA PRO A 71 8.87 -7.42 -5.16
C PRO A 71 9.67 -8.35 -6.07
N TRP A 72 10.99 -8.43 -5.90
CA TRP A 72 11.80 -9.39 -6.66
C TRP A 72 11.37 -10.83 -6.39
N ALA A 73 11.08 -11.19 -5.13
CA ALA A 73 10.60 -12.53 -4.80
C ALA A 73 9.22 -12.81 -5.43
N TRP A 74 8.31 -11.83 -5.47
CA TRP A 74 7.01 -12.00 -6.15
C TRP A 74 7.19 -12.22 -7.66
N ILE A 75 8.17 -11.56 -8.27
CA ILE A 75 8.49 -11.72 -9.70
C ILE A 75 9.05 -13.12 -9.95
N VAL A 76 9.95 -13.63 -9.10
CA VAL A 76 10.44 -15.01 -9.16
C VAL A 76 9.29 -15.99 -9.03
N TRP A 77 8.43 -15.87 -8.04
CA TRP A 77 7.26 -16.73 -7.87
C TRP A 77 6.27 -16.66 -9.03
N GLY A 78 6.09 -15.48 -9.64
CA GLY A 78 5.29 -15.35 -10.86
C GLY A 78 5.84 -16.18 -12.01
N ARG A 79 7.16 -16.20 -12.22
CA ARG A 79 7.85 -17.06 -13.20
C ARG A 79 7.65 -18.53 -12.85
N GLU A 80 7.88 -18.93 -11.61
CA GLU A 80 7.76 -20.31 -11.14
C GLU A 80 6.34 -20.86 -11.31
N ILE A 81 5.29 -20.08 -11.06
CA ILE A 81 3.91 -20.48 -11.31
C ILE A 81 3.68 -20.78 -12.79
N THR A 82 4.21 -19.98 -13.72
CA THR A 82 4.06 -20.23 -15.16
C THR A 82 4.78 -21.49 -15.62
N GLN A 83 5.78 -21.93 -14.86
CA GLN A 83 6.55 -23.16 -15.09
C GLN A 83 6.00 -24.36 -14.30
N LEU A 84 4.94 -24.16 -13.50
CA LEU A 84 4.36 -25.17 -12.58
C LEU A 84 5.39 -25.70 -11.55
N ASP A 85 6.35 -24.88 -11.18
CA ASP A 85 7.49 -25.20 -10.31
C ASP A 85 7.65 -24.15 -9.20
N LEU A 86 6.53 -23.85 -8.51
CA LEU A 86 6.51 -22.88 -7.43
C LEU A 86 7.24 -23.39 -6.20
N THR A 87 8.13 -22.56 -5.64
CA THR A 87 8.74 -22.81 -4.35
C THR A 87 8.73 -21.56 -3.48
N THR A 88 8.05 -21.65 -2.33
CA THR A 88 7.91 -20.52 -1.38
C THR A 88 8.78 -20.66 -0.14
N GLU A 89 9.62 -21.69 -0.02
CA GLU A 89 10.51 -21.90 1.14
C GLU A 89 11.43 -20.69 1.39
N GLY A 90 11.98 -20.11 0.34
CA GLY A 90 12.74 -18.85 0.38
C GLY A 90 11.84 -17.61 0.21
N GLY A 91 12.39 -16.44 0.49
CA GLY A 91 11.71 -15.15 0.25
C GLY A 91 10.83 -14.63 1.39
N PRO A 92 10.01 -13.60 1.14
CA PRO A 92 9.14 -12.95 2.13
C PRO A 92 7.85 -13.76 2.38
N SER A 93 6.92 -13.21 3.16
CA SER A 93 5.57 -13.75 3.26
C SER A 93 4.82 -13.62 1.94
N TRP A 94 4.04 -14.63 1.59
CA TRP A 94 3.19 -14.67 0.41
C TRP A 94 2.23 -13.49 0.35
N LYS A 95 1.91 -13.02 -0.85
CA LYS A 95 0.89 -12.00 -1.08
C LYS A 95 0.15 -12.30 -2.40
N PRO A 96 -1.09 -12.81 -2.33
CA PRO A 96 -1.82 -13.27 -3.52
C PRO A 96 -1.90 -12.26 -4.66
N LEU A 97 -2.36 -11.04 -4.38
CA LEU A 97 -2.62 -10.07 -5.44
C LEU A 97 -1.33 -9.65 -6.17
N THR A 98 -0.20 -9.54 -5.46
CA THR A 98 1.08 -9.20 -6.09
C THR A 98 1.54 -10.31 -7.03
N VAL A 99 1.42 -11.57 -6.59
CA VAL A 99 1.86 -12.72 -7.39
C VAL A 99 0.94 -12.97 -8.58
N ILE A 100 -0.37 -12.72 -8.46
CA ILE A 100 -1.28 -12.76 -9.62
C ILE A 100 -0.77 -11.82 -10.74
N PHE A 101 -0.41 -10.59 -10.42
CA PHE A 101 0.14 -9.66 -11.41
C PHE A 101 1.47 -10.14 -11.97
N THR A 102 2.41 -10.57 -11.11
CA THR A 102 3.73 -10.98 -11.57
C THR A 102 3.69 -12.28 -12.37
N THR A 103 2.72 -13.18 -12.12
CA THR A 103 2.44 -14.35 -12.97
C THR A 103 1.98 -13.92 -14.37
N LEU A 104 1.08 -12.91 -14.46
CA LEU A 104 0.65 -12.38 -15.76
C LEU A 104 1.81 -11.67 -16.50
N PHE A 105 2.81 -11.19 -15.80
CA PHE A 105 3.96 -10.50 -16.38
C PHE A 105 5.12 -11.45 -16.72
N ALA A 106 5.17 -12.63 -16.14
CA ALA A 106 6.26 -13.60 -16.37
C ALA A 106 6.54 -13.90 -17.85
N PRO A 107 5.51 -14.04 -18.75
CA PRO A 107 5.76 -14.29 -20.18
C PRO A 107 6.50 -13.16 -20.90
N PHE A 108 6.59 -11.96 -20.30
CA PHE A 108 7.29 -10.82 -20.89
C PHE A 108 8.80 -10.76 -20.52
N GLY A 109 9.32 -11.81 -19.85
CA GLY A 109 10.74 -11.93 -19.54
C GLY A 109 11.30 -10.72 -18.79
N ASP A 110 12.37 -10.12 -19.33
CA ASP A 110 13.09 -9.00 -18.69
C ASP A 110 12.24 -7.74 -18.46
N LEU A 111 11.07 -7.62 -19.07
CA LEU A 111 10.12 -6.53 -18.80
C LEU A 111 9.28 -6.77 -17.54
N ALA A 112 9.19 -8.00 -17.01
CA ALA A 112 8.34 -8.32 -15.87
C ALA A 112 8.63 -7.46 -14.63
N PRO A 113 9.89 -7.17 -14.25
CA PRO A 113 10.20 -6.26 -13.13
C PRO A 113 9.67 -4.84 -13.34
N ASP A 114 9.77 -4.31 -14.54
CA ASP A 114 9.33 -2.95 -14.86
C ASP A 114 7.80 -2.85 -14.94
N LEU A 115 7.13 -3.88 -15.47
CA LEU A 115 5.67 -3.99 -15.44
C LEU A 115 5.13 -4.04 -14.01
N TRP A 116 5.80 -4.78 -13.11
CA TRP A 116 5.44 -4.75 -11.70
C TRP A 116 5.65 -3.37 -11.06
N LEU A 117 6.75 -2.70 -11.35
CA LEU A 117 6.99 -1.33 -10.88
C LEU A 117 5.89 -0.36 -11.32
N ILE A 118 5.38 -0.49 -12.55
CA ILE A 118 4.25 0.31 -13.03
C ILE A 118 3.02 0.07 -12.14
N VAL A 119 2.65 -1.18 -11.87
CA VAL A 119 1.47 -1.50 -11.04
C VAL A 119 1.63 -0.99 -9.61
N GLY A 120 2.77 -1.25 -8.97
CA GLY A 120 3.04 -0.80 -7.60
C GLY A 120 3.01 0.72 -7.46
N ARG A 121 3.62 1.43 -8.42
CA ARG A 121 3.65 2.91 -8.45
C ARG A 121 2.30 3.51 -8.86
N ALA A 122 1.55 2.87 -9.74
CA ALA A 122 0.18 3.29 -10.05
C ALA A 122 -0.70 3.25 -8.80
N GLY A 123 -0.54 2.22 -7.96
CA GLY A 123 -1.17 2.18 -6.65
C GLY A 123 -0.78 3.37 -5.76
N ALA A 124 0.49 3.78 -5.77
CA ALA A 124 0.94 4.95 -5.00
C ALA A 124 0.35 6.27 -5.51
N VAL A 125 0.33 6.48 -6.83
CA VAL A 125 -0.28 7.67 -7.44
C VAL A 125 -1.77 7.70 -7.13
N MET A 126 -2.46 6.56 -7.28
CA MET A 126 -3.89 6.45 -6.94
C MET A 126 -4.13 6.71 -5.45
N ALA A 127 -3.26 6.25 -4.54
CA ALA A 127 -3.35 6.55 -3.11
C ALA A 127 -3.27 8.06 -2.81
N ILE A 128 -2.37 8.78 -3.48
CA ILE A 128 -2.25 10.25 -3.37
C ILE A 128 -3.52 10.93 -3.87
N ILE A 129 -4.03 10.53 -5.04
CA ILE A 129 -5.27 11.07 -5.62
C ILE A 129 -6.46 10.80 -4.69
N MET A 130 -6.58 9.58 -4.17
CA MET A 130 -7.69 9.21 -3.29
C MET A 130 -7.59 9.90 -1.92
N SER A 131 -6.39 10.16 -1.40
CA SER A 131 -6.18 10.97 -0.19
C SER A 131 -6.68 12.39 -0.37
N PHE A 132 -6.34 13.02 -1.51
CA PHE A 132 -6.87 14.34 -1.87
C PHE A 132 -8.41 14.32 -1.94
N ARG A 133 -8.97 13.40 -2.72
CA ARG A 133 -10.42 13.31 -2.96
C ARG A 133 -11.20 13.10 -1.67
N LEU A 134 -10.77 12.14 -0.86
CA LEU A 134 -11.47 11.79 0.38
C LEU A 134 -11.41 12.94 1.40
N ALA A 135 -10.24 13.57 1.59
CA ALA A 135 -10.11 14.72 2.48
C ALA A 135 -10.97 15.91 2.02
N ALA A 136 -10.93 16.24 0.73
CA ALA A 136 -11.75 17.30 0.15
C ALA A 136 -13.26 17.02 0.32
N ARG A 137 -13.68 15.77 0.12
CA ARG A 137 -15.07 15.33 0.27
C ARG A 137 -15.55 15.41 1.72
N LEU A 138 -14.77 14.90 2.66
CA LEU A 138 -15.10 14.92 4.09
C LEU A 138 -15.14 16.33 4.69
N THR A 139 -14.39 17.26 4.11
CA THR A 139 -14.36 18.65 4.54
C THR A 139 -15.67 19.37 4.24
N GLY A 140 -16.18 19.22 3.02
CA GLY A 140 -17.32 20.02 2.55
C GLY A 140 -17.00 21.52 2.46
N GLY A 141 -18.05 22.36 2.39
CA GLY A 141 -17.90 23.82 2.39
C GLY A 141 -17.31 24.42 1.10
N SER A 142 -16.54 25.50 1.24
CA SER A 142 -15.98 26.23 0.11
C SER A 142 -14.95 25.42 -0.68
N TRP A 143 -14.76 25.78 -1.96
CA TRP A 143 -13.75 25.11 -2.79
C TRP A 143 -12.33 25.34 -2.25
N VAL A 144 -12.06 26.49 -1.60
CA VAL A 144 -10.76 26.77 -0.94
C VAL A 144 -10.52 25.80 0.21
N ALA A 145 -11.51 25.63 1.10
CA ALA A 145 -11.40 24.69 2.23
C ALA A 145 -11.20 23.24 1.76
N ARG A 146 -11.98 22.80 0.77
CA ARG A 146 -11.87 21.47 0.15
C ARG A 146 -10.52 21.25 -0.53
N GLY A 147 -10.06 22.25 -1.31
CA GLY A 147 -8.77 22.23 -1.97
C GLY A 147 -7.62 22.16 -0.97
N THR A 148 -7.67 22.98 0.10
CA THR A 148 -6.68 22.94 1.18
C THR A 148 -6.62 21.54 1.82
N ALA A 149 -7.77 21.00 2.19
CA ALA A 149 -7.85 19.66 2.81
C ALA A 149 -7.23 18.58 1.93
N GLY A 150 -7.63 18.54 0.66
CA GLY A 150 -7.10 17.58 -0.30
C GLY A 150 -5.61 17.73 -0.51
N THR A 151 -5.13 18.97 -0.70
CA THR A 151 -3.70 19.23 -0.92
C THR A 151 -2.85 18.81 0.29
N ILE A 152 -3.27 19.13 1.53
CA ILE A 152 -2.55 18.72 2.73
C ILE A 152 -2.48 17.20 2.86
N ALA A 153 -3.59 16.49 2.63
CA ALA A 153 -3.63 15.04 2.68
C ALA A 153 -2.71 14.39 1.61
N ALA A 154 -2.76 14.88 0.38
CA ALA A 154 -1.91 14.40 -0.70
C ALA A 154 -0.42 14.70 -0.46
N MET A 155 -0.10 15.92 -0.04
CA MET A 155 1.27 16.35 0.24
C MET A 155 1.88 15.59 1.42
N ALA A 156 1.08 15.21 2.42
CA ALA A 156 1.57 14.38 3.53
C ALA A 156 2.15 13.04 3.06
N LEU A 157 1.62 12.44 1.99
CA LEU A 157 2.17 11.24 1.37
C LEU A 157 3.42 11.59 0.54
N ILE A 158 3.32 12.62 -0.30
CA ILE A 158 4.40 13.01 -1.22
C ILE A 158 5.69 13.37 -0.47
N ILE A 159 5.59 14.09 0.67
CA ILE A 159 6.76 14.47 1.48
C ILE A 159 7.20 13.40 2.48
N SER A 160 6.48 12.27 2.57
CA SER A 160 6.88 11.14 3.39
C SER A 160 7.97 10.32 2.68
N SER A 161 9.23 10.48 3.11
CA SER A 161 10.36 9.71 2.55
C SER A 161 10.15 8.20 2.66
N SER A 162 9.48 7.74 3.73
CA SER A 162 9.14 6.32 3.88
C SER A 162 8.12 5.87 2.82
N PHE A 163 7.06 6.65 2.57
CA PHE A 163 6.09 6.35 1.52
C PHE A 163 6.78 6.34 0.14
N VAL A 164 7.46 7.44 -0.22
CA VAL A 164 8.10 7.58 -1.54
C VAL A 164 9.12 6.47 -1.79
N ARG A 165 9.98 6.17 -0.79
CA ARG A 165 10.97 5.09 -0.91
C ARG A 165 10.30 3.75 -1.21
N ASN A 166 9.33 3.36 -0.38
CA ASN A 166 8.70 2.05 -0.53
C ASN A 166 7.95 1.93 -1.86
N MET A 167 7.29 3.01 -2.29
CA MET A 167 6.53 3.00 -3.55
C MET A 167 7.45 2.97 -4.76
N THR A 168 8.55 3.74 -4.75
CA THR A 168 9.54 3.75 -5.84
C THR A 168 10.17 2.37 -6.02
N LEU A 169 10.39 1.63 -4.94
CA LEU A 169 10.97 0.28 -4.94
C LEU A 169 9.93 -0.84 -5.16
N GLY A 170 8.68 -0.52 -5.53
CA GLY A 170 7.65 -1.48 -5.92
C GLY A 170 6.97 -2.23 -4.79
N ASN A 171 7.02 -1.76 -3.54
CA ASN A 171 6.25 -2.36 -2.45
C ASN A 171 4.74 -2.13 -2.64
N SER A 172 3.92 -3.04 -2.10
CA SER A 172 2.47 -3.11 -2.37
C SER A 172 1.61 -2.18 -1.52
N GLU A 173 2.19 -1.42 -0.57
CA GLU A 173 1.45 -0.59 0.36
C GLU A 173 0.70 0.56 -0.33
N GLY A 174 1.16 1.02 -1.50
CA GLY A 174 0.44 2.01 -2.33
C GLY A 174 -0.90 1.48 -2.84
N LEU A 175 -0.91 0.24 -3.32
CA LEU A 175 -2.14 -0.45 -3.73
C LEU A 175 -3.08 -0.66 -2.54
N LEU A 176 -2.55 -1.07 -1.39
CA LEU A 176 -3.32 -1.24 -0.15
C LEU A 176 -4.05 0.06 0.23
N VAL A 177 -3.31 1.17 0.27
CA VAL A 177 -3.88 2.49 0.59
C VAL A 177 -4.90 2.90 -0.46
N ALA A 178 -4.59 2.75 -1.75
CA ALA A 178 -5.50 3.11 -2.85
C ALA A 178 -6.83 2.36 -2.75
N PHE A 179 -6.80 1.04 -2.60
CA PHE A 179 -8.02 0.23 -2.50
C PHE A 179 -8.82 0.56 -1.23
N THR A 180 -8.15 0.78 -0.10
CA THR A 180 -8.82 1.14 1.15
C THR A 180 -9.53 2.49 1.05
N LEU A 181 -8.83 3.53 0.58
CA LEU A 181 -9.43 4.87 0.44
C LEU A 181 -10.52 4.90 -0.62
N TRP A 182 -10.35 4.19 -1.72
CA TRP A 182 -11.37 4.01 -2.74
C TRP A 182 -12.59 3.26 -2.18
N GLY A 183 -12.36 2.20 -1.39
CA GLY A 183 -13.43 1.49 -0.69
C GLY A 183 -14.23 2.39 0.25
N VAL A 184 -13.56 3.24 1.03
CA VAL A 184 -14.21 4.25 1.88
C VAL A 184 -15.05 5.23 1.02
N GLU A 185 -14.52 5.72 -0.09
CA GLU A 185 -15.27 6.63 -0.98
C GLU A 185 -16.49 5.94 -1.60
N ARG A 186 -16.37 4.66 -2.03
CA ARG A 186 -17.51 3.87 -2.51
C ARG A 186 -18.56 3.61 -1.43
N HIS A 187 -18.13 3.39 -0.18
CA HIS A 187 -19.05 3.30 0.95
C HIS A 187 -19.85 4.60 1.12
N LEU A 188 -19.17 5.75 1.07
CA LEU A 188 -19.81 7.06 1.17
C LEU A 188 -20.76 7.34 -0.01
N ASP A 189 -20.55 6.70 -1.16
CA ASP A 189 -21.46 6.74 -2.31
C ASP A 189 -22.66 5.79 -2.20
N GLY A 190 -22.76 4.99 -1.13
CA GLY A 190 -23.76 3.93 -0.99
C GLY A 190 -23.51 2.70 -1.87
N ARG A 191 -22.32 2.60 -2.48
CA ARG A 191 -21.92 1.47 -3.34
C ARG A 191 -21.23 0.38 -2.51
N TYR A 192 -21.94 -0.17 -1.54
CA TYR A 192 -21.38 -1.03 -0.49
C TYR A 192 -20.75 -2.33 -1.00
N ARG A 193 -21.33 -2.97 -2.05
CA ARG A 193 -20.74 -4.16 -2.67
C ARG A 193 -19.38 -3.86 -3.32
N GLN A 194 -19.25 -2.68 -3.96
CA GLN A 194 -17.97 -2.24 -4.55
C GLN A 194 -16.95 -1.93 -3.44
N ALA A 195 -17.39 -1.29 -2.35
CA ALA A 195 -16.52 -1.03 -1.20
C ALA A 195 -15.98 -2.34 -0.60
N PHE A 196 -16.84 -3.37 -0.43
CA PHE A 196 -16.42 -4.69 0.04
C PHE A 196 -15.43 -5.35 -0.92
N PHE A 197 -15.67 -5.29 -2.24
CA PHE A 197 -14.76 -5.87 -3.24
C PHE A 197 -13.39 -5.18 -3.22
N LEU A 198 -13.32 -3.87 -3.07
CA LEU A 198 -12.05 -3.13 -2.90
C LEU A 198 -11.35 -3.52 -1.59
N GLY A 199 -12.09 -3.73 -0.52
CA GLY A 199 -11.56 -4.30 0.72
C GLY A 199 -11.04 -5.73 0.55
N PHE A 200 -11.69 -6.56 -0.26
CA PHE A 200 -11.20 -7.89 -0.63
C PHE A 200 -9.86 -7.81 -1.36
N LEU A 201 -9.71 -6.92 -2.36
CA LEU A 201 -8.42 -6.71 -3.04
C LEU A 201 -7.32 -6.24 -2.07
N ALA A 202 -7.66 -5.36 -1.13
CA ALA A 202 -6.76 -4.97 -0.05
C ALA A 202 -6.39 -6.16 0.86
N GLY A 203 -7.34 -7.04 1.16
CA GLY A 203 -7.15 -8.28 1.93
C GLY A 203 -6.26 -9.32 1.24
N LEU A 204 -6.16 -9.28 -0.09
CA LEU A 204 -5.19 -10.08 -0.85
C LEU A 204 -3.77 -9.50 -0.84
N LEU A 205 -3.58 -8.29 -0.32
CA LEU A 205 -2.26 -7.67 -0.12
C LEU A 205 -1.77 -7.81 1.32
N ARG A 206 -2.72 -7.81 2.30
CA ARG A 206 -2.41 -7.86 3.73
C ARG A 206 -3.50 -8.54 4.54
N PRO A 207 -3.16 -9.56 5.35
CA PRO A 207 -4.13 -10.24 6.20
C PRO A 207 -4.70 -9.34 7.30
N GLU A 208 -4.01 -8.28 7.68
CA GLU A 208 -4.46 -7.30 8.67
C GLU A 208 -5.77 -6.58 8.24
N ILE A 209 -6.14 -6.64 6.96
CA ILE A 209 -7.45 -6.16 6.47
C ILE A 209 -8.61 -7.10 6.87
N TRP A 210 -8.35 -8.37 7.13
CA TRP A 210 -9.41 -9.38 7.30
C TRP A 210 -10.35 -9.11 8.46
N PRO A 211 -9.94 -8.66 9.64
CA PRO A 211 -10.88 -8.30 10.71
C PRO A 211 -11.87 -7.21 10.29
N PHE A 212 -11.37 -6.16 9.63
CA PHE A 212 -12.20 -5.05 9.13
C PHE A 212 -13.13 -5.50 8.02
N LEU A 213 -12.62 -6.31 7.09
CA LEU A 213 -13.39 -6.85 5.96
C LEU A 213 -14.49 -7.80 6.44
N GLY A 214 -14.19 -8.66 7.43
CA GLY A 214 -15.15 -9.57 8.03
C GLY A 214 -16.29 -8.83 8.72
N LEU A 215 -15.97 -7.81 9.53
CA LEU A 215 -16.99 -6.96 10.17
C LEU A 215 -17.82 -6.20 9.14
N TYR A 216 -17.18 -5.68 8.08
CA TYR A 216 -17.88 -5.00 7.00
C TYR A 216 -18.76 -5.96 6.20
N GLY A 217 -18.29 -7.17 5.92
CA GLY A 217 -19.05 -8.22 5.24
C GLY A 217 -20.27 -8.66 6.02
N LEU A 218 -20.14 -8.85 7.34
CA LEU A 218 -21.25 -9.15 8.23
C LEU A 218 -22.30 -8.03 8.23
N TRP A 219 -21.86 -6.77 8.37
CA TRP A 219 -22.74 -5.62 8.26
C TRP A 219 -23.42 -5.56 6.88
N LEU A 220 -22.69 -5.79 5.78
CA LEU A 220 -23.24 -5.78 4.42
C LEU A 220 -24.31 -6.87 4.25
N LEU A 221 -24.10 -8.07 4.79
CA LEU A 221 -25.07 -9.15 4.74
C LEU A 221 -26.38 -8.78 5.45
N LEU A 222 -26.29 -8.03 6.55
CA LEU A 222 -27.47 -7.58 7.31
C LEU A 222 -28.31 -6.55 6.56
N ILE A 223 -27.67 -5.69 5.74
CA ILE A 223 -28.38 -4.63 5.00
C ILE A 223 -28.72 -5.01 3.55
N ASP A 224 -28.00 -5.98 2.97
CA ASP A 224 -28.15 -6.39 1.57
C ASP A 224 -27.92 -7.90 1.43
N ARG A 225 -28.96 -8.69 1.59
CA ARG A 225 -28.90 -10.16 1.42
C ARG A 225 -28.47 -10.59 0.03
N GLY A 226 -28.69 -9.75 -1.00
CA GLY A 226 -28.23 -10.00 -2.36
C GLY A 226 -26.71 -9.95 -2.51
N ALA A 227 -25.96 -9.48 -1.50
CA ALA A 227 -24.51 -9.54 -1.45
C ALA A 227 -23.94 -10.92 -1.09
N LEU A 228 -24.78 -11.89 -0.62
CA LEU A 228 -24.33 -13.18 -0.12
C LEU A 228 -23.39 -13.90 -1.08
N LYS A 229 -23.74 -13.95 -2.37
CA LYS A 229 -22.88 -14.58 -3.39
C LYS A 229 -21.48 -13.96 -3.44
N LEU A 230 -21.39 -12.64 -3.42
CA LEU A 230 -20.11 -11.91 -3.40
C LEU A 230 -19.33 -12.24 -2.12
N LEU A 231 -19.99 -12.20 -0.97
CA LEU A 231 -19.36 -12.48 0.34
C LEU A 231 -18.81 -13.90 0.41
N VAL A 232 -19.57 -14.90 -0.06
CA VAL A 232 -19.13 -16.30 -0.09
C VAL A 232 -17.95 -16.48 -1.04
N ILE A 233 -18.03 -15.95 -2.28
CA ILE A 233 -16.93 -16.07 -3.24
C ILE A 233 -15.66 -15.44 -2.68
N CYS A 234 -15.70 -14.20 -2.21
CA CYS A 234 -14.53 -13.53 -1.66
C CYS A 234 -14.03 -14.20 -0.37
N GLY A 235 -14.95 -14.66 0.48
CA GLY A 235 -14.64 -15.37 1.73
C GLY A 235 -13.93 -16.70 1.51
N VAL A 236 -14.24 -17.41 0.41
CA VAL A 236 -13.55 -18.64 0.01
C VAL A 236 -12.23 -18.32 -0.71
N LEU A 237 -12.23 -17.30 -1.58
CA LEU A 237 -11.02 -16.95 -2.33
C LEU A 237 -9.88 -16.45 -1.45
N ILE A 238 -10.16 -15.79 -0.32
CA ILE A 238 -9.10 -15.34 0.60
C ILE A 238 -8.27 -16.54 1.09
N PRO A 239 -8.80 -17.51 1.84
CA PRO A 239 -7.99 -18.63 2.31
C PRO A 239 -7.42 -19.46 1.17
N VAL A 240 -8.16 -19.68 0.07
CA VAL A 240 -7.66 -20.41 -1.09
C VAL A 240 -6.39 -19.75 -1.65
N LEU A 241 -6.43 -18.46 -1.94
CA LEU A 241 -5.30 -17.76 -2.57
C LEU A 241 -4.13 -17.51 -1.60
N TRP A 242 -4.37 -17.49 -0.28
CA TRP A 242 -3.31 -17.34 0.71
C TRP A 242 -2.67 -18.66 1.10
N LEU A 243 -3.42 -19.75 1.19
CA LEU A 243 -2.95 -20.99 1.78
C LEU A 243 -2.54 -22.04 0.73
N LEU A 244 -3.29 -22.21 -0.38
CA LEU A 244 -2.97 -23.25 -1.35
C LEU A 244 -1.63 -23.04 -2.05
N PRO A 245 -1.23 -21.82 -2.48
CA PRO A 245 0.08 -21.62 -3.07
C PRO A 245 1.23 -21.86 -2.08
N GLU A 246 1.06 -21.49 -0.82
CA GLU A 246 2.06 -21.79 0.22
C GLU A 246 2.20 -23.28 0.46
N TRP A 247 1.07 -24.03 0.49
CA TRP A 247 1.11 -25.48 0.59
C TRP A 247 1.75 -26.12 -0.64
N TRP A 248 1.42 -25.64 -1.85
CA TRP A 248 2.03 -26.11 -3.09
C TRP A 248 3.55 -25.84 -3.09
N GLY A 249 3.99 -24.63 -2.72
CA GLY A 249 5.38 -24.21 -2.84
C GLY A 249 6.30 -24.60 -1.67
N SER A 250 5.76 -25.04 -0.52
CA SER A 250 6.57 -25.39 0.66
C SER A 250 6.02 -26.57 1.47
N GLY A 251 4.89 -27.16 1.10
CA GLY A 251 4.21 -28.17 1.92
C GLY A 251 3.59 -27.65 3.22
N ASN A 252 3.69 -26.34 3.51
CA ASN A 252 3.22 -25.71 4.75
C ASN A 252 2.23 -24.60 4.48
N PHE A 253 0.95 -24.80 4.85
CA PHE A 253 -0.10 -23.77 4.72
C PHE A 253 0.19 -22.48 5.48
N TRP A 254 0.94 -22.55 6.59
CA TRP A 254 1.19 -21.44 7.50
C TRP A 254 2.55 -20.79 7.31
N ARG A 255 3.31 -21.21 6.30
CA ARG A 255 4.68 -20.71 6.05
C ARG A 255 4.74 -19.18 5.99
N ALA A 256 3.74 -18.49 5.39
CA ALA A 256 3.69 -17.03 5.37
C ALA A 256 3.61 -16.42 6.77
N ALA A 257 2.83 -17.03 7.68
CA ALA A 257 2.72 -16.59 9.07
C ALA A 257 4.01 -16.88 9.86
N ASP A 258 4.58 -18.07 9.69
CA ASP A 258 5.87 -18.46 10.31
C ASP A 258 7.00 -17.51 9.87
N ARG A 259 7.01 -17.13 8.58
CA ARG A 259 7.99 -16.16 8.04
C ARG A 259 7.79 -14.76 8.62
N ALA A 260 6.54 -14.32 8.82
CA ALA A 260 6.22 -13.02 9.39
C ALA A 260 6.64 -12.90 10.86
N GLN A 261 6.76 -14.02 11.57
CA GLN A 261 7.25 -14.11 12.96
C GLN A 261 8.79 -14.28 13.06
N ARG A 262 9.51 -14.17 11.92
CA ARG A 262 10.98 -14.11 11.91
C ARG A 262 11.42 -12.70 11.47
N PRO A 263 11.33 -11.73 12.38
CA PRO A 263 11.64 -10.34 12.06
C PRO A 263 13.13 -10.15 11.78
N ASN A 264 13.45 -9.17 10.92
CA ASN A 264 14.83 -8.80 10.65
C ASN A 264 15.49 -8.19 11.89
N PRO A 265 16.83 -8.26 12.03
CA PRO A 265 17.55 -7.48 13.04
C PRO A 265 17.12 -6.02 13.05
N ASN A 266 17.05 -5.38 14.20
CA ASN A 266 16.52 -4.01 14.41
C ASN A 266 15.00 -3.85 14.26
N SER A 267 14.22 -4.94 14.14
CA SER A 267 12.76 -4.87 14.21
C SER A 267 12.30 -4.35 15.58
N PRO A 268 11.19 -3.59 15.64
CA PRO A 268 10.54 -3.26 16.91
C PRO A 268 10.16 -4.47 17.76
N ALA A 269 10.01 -5.65 17.16
CA ALA A 269 9.69 -6.89 17.85
C ALA A 269 10.75 -7.33 18.88
N PHE A 270 11.98 -6.82 18.76
CA PHE A 270 13.08 -7.11 19.70
C PHE A 270 13.24 -6.07 20.80
N ALA A 271 12.37 -5.05 20.87
CA ALA A 271 12.39 -4.10 21.97
C ALA A 271 11.78 -4.71 23.24
N ASP A 272 12.12 -4.18 24.41
CA ASP A 272 11.57 -4.63 25.71
C ASP A 272 10.03 -4.52 25.74
N PHE A 273 9.47 -3.52 25.08
CA PHE A 273 8.03 -3.34 24.94
C PHE A 273 7.66 -3.05 23.46
N PRO A 274 7.53 -4.09 22.63
CA PRO A 274 7.32 -3.97 21.17
C PRO A 274 6.13 -3.11 20.77
N PHE A 275 4.99 -3.22 21.47
CA PHE A 275 3.80 -2.40 21.21
C PHE A 275 4.12 -0.90 21.27
N TRP A 276 4.78 -0.47 22.34
CA TRP A 276 5.13 0.94 22.52
C TRP A 276 6.20 1.40 21.52
N GLU A 277 7.14 0.53 21.19
CA GLU A 277 8.19 0.84 20.23
C GLU A 277 7.60 1.10 18.82
N VAL A 278 6.55 0.36 18.42
CA VAL A 278 5.82 0.63 17.18
C VAL A 278 5.19 2.02 17.22
N LEU A 279 4.49 2.38 18.30
CA LEU A 279 3.87 3.70 18.43
C LEU A 279 4.92 4.82 18.39
N LYS A 280 6.03 4.63 19.09
CA LYS A 280 7.16 5.56 19.12
C LYS A 280 7.79 5.76 17.74
N ARG A 281 7.99 4.70 16.96
CA ARG A 281 8.50 4.78 15.58
C ARG A 281 7.48 5.33 14.59
N THR A 282 6.18 5.18 14.86
CA THR A 282 5.10 5.73 14.03
C THR A 282 5.00 7.24 14.15
N TRP A 283 5.20 7.78 15.36
CA TRP A 283 5.00 9.19 15.65
C TRP A 283 5.75 10.16 14.73
N PRO A 284 7.06 9.98 14.43
CA PRO A 284 7.82 10.87 13.54
C PRO A 284 7.52 10.67 12.05
N LEU A 285 6.76 9.64 11.65
CA LEU A 285 6.37 9.45 10.26
C LEU A 285 5.36 10.49 9.79
N MET A 286 4.61 11.08 10.73
CA MET A 286 3.59 12.11 10.47
C MET A 286 4.09 13.47 10.93
N LEU A 287 3.82 14.51 10.14
CA LEU A 287 4.11 15.90 10.53
C LEU A 287 3.27 16.32 11.74
N THR A 288 3.90 17.00 12.70
CA THR A 288 3.22 17.49 13.90
C THR A 288 1.99 18.35 13.60
N PRO A 289 2.02 19.31 12.65
CA PRO A 289 0.82 20.07 12.30
C PRO A 289 -0.32 19.20 11.76
N VAL A 290 -0.01 18.16 10.99
CA VAL A 290 -1.03 17.23 10.45
C VAL A 290 -1.68 16.43 11.58
N LYS A 291 -0.90 15.97 12.57
CA LYS A 291 -1.42 15.29 13.77
C LYS A 291 -2.31 16.22 14.61
N ALA A 292 -1.87 17.46 14.83
CA ALA A 292 -2.64 18.45 15.56
C ALA A 292 -3.97 18.79 14.86
N ALA A 293 -3.93 18.96 13.53
CA ALA A 293 -5.12 19.20 12.73
C ALA A 293 -6.06 17.96 12.71
N ALA A 294 -5.51 16.74 12.70
CA ALA A 294 -6.30 15.53 12.81
C ALA A 294 -7.02 15.43 14.18
N ALA A 295 -6.32 15.76 15.27
CA ALA A 295 -6.93 15.83 16.59
C ALA A 295 -8.03 16.92 16.65
N PHE A 296 -7.76 18.10 16.11
CA PHE A 296 -8.75 19.18 15.99
C PHE A 296 -10.00 18.75 15.20
N ALA A 297 -9.81 18.13 14.02
CA ALA A 297 -10.92 17.63 13.22
C ALA A 297 -11.73 16.56 13.97
N THR A 298 -11.05 15.67 14.69
CA THR A 298 -11.70 14.61 15.47
C THR A 298 -12.54 15.20 16.60
N VAL A 299 -12.02 16.17 17.35
CA VAL A 299 -12.76 16.85 18.43
C VAL A 299 -14.01 17.54 17.89
N ILE A 300 -13.88 18.30 16.79
CA ILE A 300 -15.03 18.93 16.14
C ILE A 300 -16.03 17.88 15.64
N ALA A 301 -15.55 16.81 15.00
CA ALA A 301 -16.43 15.77 14.50
C ALA A 301 -17.21 15.06 15.62
N VAL A 302 -16.56 14.79 16.75
CA VAL A 302 -17.20 14.20 17.94
C VAL A 302 -18.26 15.16 18.51
N TYR A 303 -17.92 16.45 18.67
CA TYR A 303 -18.88 17.46 19.11
C TYR A 303 -20.10 17.55 18.20
N GLU A 304 -19.88 17.66 16.88
CA GLU A 304 -20.95 17.74 15.87
C GLU A 304 -21.78 16.45 15.82
N TRP A 305 -21.16 15.30 16.06
CA TRP A 305 -21.85 14.01 16.12
C TRP A 305 -22.82 13.95 17.32
N PHE A 306 -22.35 14.31 18.50
CA PHE A 306 -23.19 14.26 19.69
C PHE A 306 -24.33 15.29 19.61
N LYS A 307 -24.06 16.49 19.15
CA LYS A 307 -25.03 17.60 19.12
C LYS A 307 -25.98 17.54 17.91
N HIS A 308 -25.45 17.25 16.73
CA HIS A 308 -26.17 17.40 15.46
C HIS A 308 -26.25 16.12 14.62
N ARG A 309 -25.64 15.03 15.05
CA ARG A 309 -25.52 13.76 14.31
C ARG A 309 -24.84 13.93 12.93
N ARG A 310 -23.89 14.86 12.84
CA ARG A 310 -23.13 15.15 11.62
C ARG A 310 -21.67 14.72 11.74
N ARG A 311 -20.97 14.64 10.61
CA ARG A 311 -19.51 14.39 10.52
C ARG A 311 -19.03 13.04 11.05
N GLY A 312 -19.92 12.06 11.24
CA GLY A 312 -19.58 10.72 11.75
C GLY A 312 -18.54 9.99 10.89
N ALA A 313 -18.49 10.24 9.56
CA ALA A 313 -17.50 9.64 8.67
C ALA A 313 -16.06 10.00 9.05
N VAL A 314 -15.80 11.22 9.54
CA VAL A 314 -14.47 11.64 10.00
C VAL A 314 -14.06 10.85 11.25
N ILE A 315 -15.00 10.61 12.17
CA ILE A 315 -14.77 9.78 13.37
C ILE A 315 -14.42 8.35 12.96
N VAL A 316 -15.17 7.78 12.01
CA VAL A 316 -14.93 6.41 11.53
C VAL A 316 -13.55 6.30 10.86
N VAL A 317 -13.18 7.26 10.00
CA VAL A 317 -11.85 7.26 9.34
C VAL A 317 -10.72 7.36 10.38
N MET A 318 -10.87 8.20 11.40
CA MET A 318 -9.89 8.28 12.49
C MET A 318 -9.86 7.00 13.33
N ALA A 319 -11.01 6.41 13.64
CA ALA A 319 -11.08 5.14 14.37
C ALA A 319 -10.42 3.99 13.59
N LEU A 320 -10.62 3.93 12.27
CA LEU A 320 -9.91 2.97 11.40
C LEU A 320 -8.39 3.21 11.40
N ALA A 321 -7.94 4.48 11.40
CA ALA A 321 -6.52 4.81 11.47
C ALA A 321 -5.89 4.29 12.77
N LEU A 322 -6.54 4.57 13.91
CA LEU A 322 -6.07 4.17 15.23
C LEU A 322 -6.14 2.64 15.40
N ALA A 323 -7.23 2.01 14.96
CA ALA A 323 -7.39 0.56 15.01
C ALA A 323 -6.30 -0.14 14.20
N TRP A 324 -5.98 0.32 12.98
CA TRP A 324 -4.88 -0.20 12.18
C TRP A 324 -3.53 -0.09 12.87
N ILE A 325 -3.21 1.10 13.43
CA ILE A 325 -1.93 1.32 14.13
C ILE A 325 -1.85 0.41 15.37
N CYS A 326 -2.94 0.29 16.13
CA CYS A 326 -3.01 -0.59 17.31
C CYS A 326 -2.88 -2.06 16.92
N GLU A 327 -3.52 -2.50 15.84
CA GLU A 327 -3.41 -3.88 15.34
C GLU A 327 -1.96 -4.22 15.01
N ILE A 328 -1.25 -3.40 14.23
CA ILE A 328 0.17 -3.61 13.93
C ILE A 328 1.01 -3.63 15.22
N ALA A 329 0.73 -2.76 16.17
CA ALA A 329 1.44 -2.73 17.45
C ALA A 329 1.19 -4.00 18.29
N LEU A 330 -0.06 -4.50 18.33
CA LEU A 330 -0.43 -5.75 19.00
C LEU A 330 0.21 -6.97 18.32
N MET A 331 0.18 -7.03 16.99
CA MET A 331 0.85 -8.10 16.24
C MET A 331 2.36 -8.08 16.51
N THR A 332 2.98 -6.90 16.60
CA THR A 332 4.41 -6.79 16.92
C THR A 332 4.70 -7.27 18.34
N GLN A 333 3.82 -6.98 19.29
CA GLN A 333 3.89 -7.51 20.65
C GLN A 333 3.79 -9.05 20.69
N ALA A 334 3.05 -9.63 19.71
CA ALA A 334 2.93 -11.08 19.54
C ALA A 334 4.08 -11.70 18.69
N GLY A 335 5.17 -10.96 18.42
CA GLY A 335 6.37 -11.47 17.73
C GLY A 335 6.40 -11.23 16.21
N PHE A 336 5.38 -10.60 15.62
CA PHE A 336 5.42 -10.24 14.20
C PHE A 336 6.32 -9.03 13.95
N SER A 337 6.85 -8.93 12.73
CA SER A 337 7.68 -7.78 12.35
C SER A 337 6.88 -6.47 12.34
N GLY A 338 7.24 -5.52 13.17
CA GLY A 338 6.66 -4.16 13.23
C GLY A 338 7.31 -3.19 12.23
N ASN A 339 7.52 -3.61 10.99
CA ASN A 339 8.17 -2.77 9.99
C ASN A 339 7.37 -1.46 9.76
N PRO A 340 8.03 -0.27 9.77
CA PRO A 340 7.36 1.01 9.58
C PRO A 340 6.49 1.12 8.32
N ARG A 341 6.76 0.34 7.26
CA ARG A 341 5.92 0.31 6.06
C ARG A 341 4.50 -0.24 6.33
N TYR A 342 4.32 -1.10 7.33
CA TYR A 342 3.01 -1.67 7.67
C TYR A 342 2.05 -0.63 8.24
N ILE A 343 2.57 0.48 8.75
CA ILE A 343 1.80 1.57 9.36
C ILE A 343 1.36 2.61 8.32
N ILE A 344 1.83 2.52 7.05
CA ILE A 344 1.55 3.52 6.00
C ILE A 344 0.05 3.76 5.83
N LEU A 345 -0.80 2.72 5.87
CA LEU A 345 -2.25 2.89 5.77
C LEU A 345 -2.79 3.74 6.93
N GLY A 346 -2.43 3.41 8.17
CA GLY A 346 -2.87 4.15 9.35
C GLY A 346 -2.43 5.63 9.32
N THR A 347 -1.16 5.89 8.97
CA THR A 347 -0.64 7.26 8.86
C THR A 347 -1.30 8.04 7.73
N THR A 348 -1.68 7.38 6.63
CA THR A 348 -2.43 8.00 5.52
C THR A 348 -3.84 8.40 5.96
N LEU A 349 -4.54 7.52 6.69
CA LEU A 349 -5.87 7.85 7.22
C LEU A 349 -5.80 9.03 8.20
N VAL A 350 -4.76 9.11 9.07
CA VAL A 350 -4.50 10.29 9.90
C VAL A 350 -4.24 11.53 9.04
N ALA A 351 -3.49 11.41 7.93
CA ALA A 351 -3.22 12.53 7.03
C ALA A 351 -4.51 13.04 6.34
N VAL A 352 -5.42 12.14 5.97
CA VAL A 352 -6.75 12.50 5.41
C VAL A 352 -7.54 13.31 6.44
N VAL A 353 -7.62 12.85 7.70
CA VAL A 353 -8.33 13.57 8.77
C VAL A 353 -7.61 14.88 9.12
N GLY A 354 -6.28 14.90 9.08
CA GLY A 354 -5.49 16.13 9.25
C GLY A 354 -5.78 17.15 8.15
N GLY A 355 -5.87 16.71 6.90
CA GLY A 355 -6.32 17.55 5.79
C GLY A 355 -7.69 18.16 6.06
N VAL A 356 -8.67 17.36 6.52
CA VAL A 356 -9.99 17.85 6.93
C VAL A 356 -9.87 18.94 8.00
N GLY A 357 -9.00 18.77 8.99
CA GLY A 357 -8.77 19.76 10.04
C GLY A 357 -8.26 21.10 9.50
N PHE A 358 -7.31 21.09 8.57
CA PHE A 358 -6.86 22.29 7.86
C PHE A 358 -8.00 22.93 7.05
N GLY A 359 -8.77 22.13 6.30
CA GLY A 359 -9.90 22.63 5.54
C GLY A 359 -10.96 23.28 6.42
N TRP A 360 -11.28 22.68 7.57
CA TRP A 360 -12.23 23.28 8.52
C TRP A 360 -11.70 24.55 9.18
N ALA A 361 -10.40 24.63 9.48
CA ALA A 361 -9.81 25.86 9.99
C ALA A 361 -9.94 27.02 8.98
N VAL A 362 -9.67 26.73 7.69
CA VAL A 362 -9.87 27.70 6.60
C VAL A 362 -11.34 28.09 6.46
N GLN A 363 -12.26 27.13 6.53
CA GLN A 363 -13.70 27.41 6.44
C GLN A 363 -14.20 28.25 7.60
N ILE A 364 -13.77 27.94 8.83
CA ILE A 364 -14.12 28.73 10.04
C ILE A 364 -13.65 30.17 9.89
N ALA A 365 -12.40 30.39 9.44
CA ALA A 365 -11.88 31.74 9.19
C ALA A 365 -12.73 32.52 8.18
N SER A 366 -13.08 31.86 7.06
CA SER A 366 -13.95 32.43 6.03
C SER A 366 -15.35 32.78 6.55
N ASP A 367 -15.94 31.89 7.36
CA ASP A 367 -17.29 32.06 7.90
C ASP A 367 -17.34 33.18 8.95
N VAL A 368 -16.29 33.36 9.78
CA VAL A 368 -16.18 34.47 10.75
C VAL A 368 -16.17 35.79 10.01
N VAL A 369 -15.32 35.95 9.00
CA VAL A 369 -15.25 37.19 8.21
C VAL A 369 -16.54 37.41 7.40
N GLY A 370 -17.14 36.36 6.88
CA GLY A 370 -18.41 36.45 6.17
C GLY A 370 -19.54 37.03 7.03
N ARG A 371 -19.58 36.67 8.31
CA ARG A 371 -20.55 37.26 9.26
C ARG A 371 -20.29 38.72 9.55
N LEU A 372 -19.01 39.13 9.61
CA LEU A 372 -18.59 40.50 9.87
C LEU A 372 -18.75 41.45 8.66
N ALA A 373 -18.78 40.89 7.45
CA ALA A 373 -18.77 41.60 6.18
C ALA A 373 -20.04 41.41 5.34
N ASP A 374 -21.18 41.17 5.97
CA ASP A 374 -22.50 41.00 5.34
C ASP A 374 -22.51 39.99 4.15
N GLY A 375 -21.74 38.89 4.29
CA GLY A 375 -21.73 37.80 3.33
C GLY A 375 -21.02 38.08 2.01
N ARG A 376 -20.15 39.09 1.92
CA ARG A 376 -19.39 39.42 0.70
C ARG A 376 -18.51 38.23 0.28
N ARG A 377 -18.93 37.48 -0.76
CA ARG A 377 -18.27 36.26 -1.24
C ARG A 377 -16.78 36.46 -1.56
N ALA A 378 -16.43 37.55 -2.22
CA ALA A 378 -15.03 37.86 -2.55
C ALA A 378 -14.14 37.96 -1.31
N LEU A 379 -14.64 38.60 -0.24
CA LEU A 379 -13.90 38.75 1.02
C LEU A 379 -13.76 37.40 1.75
N MET A 380 -14.81 36.56 1.75
CA MET A 380 -14.74 35.20 2.31
C MET A 380 -13.70 34.34 1.59
N LEU A 381 -13.65 34.38 0.25
CA LEU A 381 -12.66 33.64 -0.55
C LEU A 381 -11.24 34.16 -0.29
N ALA A 382 -11.07 35.48 -0.28
CA ALA A 382 -9.77 36.09 0.03
C ALA A 382 -9.28 35.69 1.43
N THR A 383 -10.16 35.74 2.43
CA THR A 383 -9.84 35.31 3.80
C THR A 383 -9.46 33.82 3.85
N GLY A 384 -10.20 32.97 3.14
CA GLY A 384 -9.88 31.55 3.03
C GLY A 384 -8.51 31.34 2.40
N ALA A 385 -8.18 32.05 1.33
CA ALA A 385 -6.87 31.96 0.68
C ALA A 385 -5.74 32.45 1.60
N VAL A 386 -5.94 33.57 2.32
CA VAL A 386 -4.98 34.07 3.30
C VAL A 386 -4.80 33.09 4.47
N ALA A 387 -5.89 32.54 5.00
CA ALA A 387 -5.83 31.54 6.06
C ALA A 387 -5.06 30.28 5.60
N CYS A 388 -5.31 29.82 4.38
CA CYS A 388 -4.55 28.71 3.78
C CYS A 388 -3.06 29.05 3.70
N ALA A 389 -2.70 30.22 3.16
CA ALA A 389 -1.30 30.66 3.04
C ALA A 389 -0.61 30.77 4.41
N VAL A 390 -1.29 31.35 5.42
CA VAL A 390 -0.78 31.46 6.80
C VAL A 390 -0.55 30.08 7.41
N LEU A 391 -1.51 29.15 7.27
CA LEU A 391 -1.37 27.79 7.78
C LEU A 391 -0.22 27.04 7.11
N LEU A 392 -0.05 27.17 5.78
CA LEU A 392 1.07 26.57 5.05
C LEU A 392 2.40 27.17 5.50
N ALA A 393 2.49 28.49 5.63
CA ALA A 393 3.69 29.16 6.13
C ALA A 393 4.04 28.72 7.56
N ALA A 394 3.04 28.65 8.44
CA ALA A 394 3.22 28.20 9.82
C ALA A 394 3.69 26.72 9.90
N THR A 395 3.31 25.88 8.94
CA THR A 395 3.70 24.46 8.90
C THR A 395 5.03 24.21 8.21
N TRP A 396 5.58 25.22 7.52
CA TRP A 396 6.81 25.10 6.73
C TRP A 396 8.01 24.58 7.54
N HIS A 397 8.18 25.04 8.77
CA HIS A 397 9.26 24.61 9.66
C HIS A 397 9.32 23.06 9.84
N TRP A 398 8.17 22.37 9.84
CA TRP A 398 8.12 20.90 9.93
C TRP A 398 8.25 20.21 8.57
N ALA A 399 7.84 20.87 7.48
CA ALA A 399 7.91 20.32 6.13
C ALA A 399 9.31 20.45 5.52
N GLU A 400 10.00 21.54 5.74
CA GLU A 400 11.32 21.83 5.16
C GLU A 400 12.37 20.72 5.38
N PRO A 401 12.55 20.15 6.59
CA PRO A 401 13.51 19.07 6.80
C PRO A 401 13.17 17.82 5.98
N LYS A 402 11.88 17.57 5.69
CA LYS A 402 11.46 16.47 4.81
C LYS A 402 11.88 16.73 3.36
N PHE A 403 11.70 17.95 2.86
CA PHE A 403 12.17 18.34 1.54
C PHE A 403 13.69 18.24 1.41
N ARG A 404 14.45 18.73 2.38
CA ARG A 404 15.91 18.59 2.42
C ARG A 404 16.35 17.13 2.43
N GLY A 405 15.56 16.23 3.00
CA GLY A 405 15.80 14.78 3.04
C GLY A 405 15.72 14.10 1.67
N PHE A 406 15.04 14.70 0.67
CA PHE A 406 14.88 14.09 -0.65
C PHE A 406 16.20 13.88 -1.40
N GLY A 407 17.20 14.73 -1.23
CA GLY A 407 18.52 14.53 -1.85
C GLY A 407 19.19 13.23 -1.36
N LYS A 408 19.08 12.92 -0.07
CA LYS A 408 19.57 11.66 0.50
C LYS A 408 18.76 10.47 0.00
N LEU A 409 17.44 10.64 -0.12
CA LEU A 409 16.54 9.60 -0.65
C LEU A 409 16.85 9.30 -2.11
N ASP A 410 17.02 10.33 -2.96
CA ASP A 410 17.40 10.20 -4.35
C ASP A 410 18.72 9.42 -4.51
N THR A 411 19.75 9.81 -3.74
CA THR A 411 21.03 9.09 -3.72
C THR A 411 20.87 7.62 -3.36
N ALA A 412 20.03 7.31 -2.36
CA ALA A 412 19.79 5.93 -1.94
C ALA A 412 19.02 5.12 -2.99
N LEU A 413 18.02 5.72 -3.64
CA LEU A 413 17.22 5.06 -4.68
C LEU A 413 18.05 4.80 -5.94
N ARG A 414 18.88 5.75 -6.38
CA ARG A 414 19.81 5.56 -7.50
C ARG A 414 20.78 4.45 -7.21
N TYR A 415 21.33 4.39 -5.99
CA TYR A 415 22.21 3.31 -5.60
C TYR A 415 21.53 1.93 -5.67
N GLN A 416 20.27 1.83 -5.26
CA GLN A 416 19.53 0.57 -5.42
C GLN A 416 19.37 0.18 -6.89
N ALA A 417 19.13 1.13 -7.79
CA ALA A 417 19.07 0.88 -9.22
C ALA A 417 20.45 0.49 -9.80
N GLU A 418 21.55 1.13 -9.33
CA GLU A 418 22.93 0.76 -9.69
C GLU A 418 23.21 -0.73 -9.40
N LEU A 419 22.71 -1.28 -8.28
CA LEU A 419 22.88 -2.71 -7.96
C LEU A 419 22.30 -3.63 -9.05
N ARG A 420 21.14 -3.29 -9.62
CA ARG A 420 20.54 -4.03 -10.74
C ARG A 420 21.38 -3.90 -12.01
N PHE A 421 21.65 -2.68 -12.45
CA PHE A 421 22.34 -2.42 -13.70
C PHE A 421 23.80 -2.89 -13.69
N ASP A 422 24.49 -2.78 -12.55
CA ASP A 422 25.85 -3.28 -12.40
C ASP A 422 25.90 -4.81 -12.44
N LEU A 423 24.89 -5.48 -11.86
CA LEU A 423 24.75 -6.93 -11.95
C LEU A 423 24.54 -7.37 -13.41
N GLU A 424 23.60 -6.74 -14.13
CA GLU A 424 23.35 -7.04 -15.54
C GLU A 424 24.62 -6.92 -16.38
N LYS A 425 25.35 -5.82 -16.22
CA LYS A 425 26.62 -5.59 -16.92
C LYS A 425 27.72 -6.57 -16.51
N ALA A 426 27.81 -6.91 -15.22
CA ALA A 426 28.80 -7.85 -14.71
C ALA A 426 28.55 -9.26 -15.27
N LEU A 427 27.30 -9.72 -15.26
CA LEU A 427 26.91 -11.02 -15.84
C LEU A 427 27.20 -11.07 -17.34
N ALA A 428 26.87 -10.01 -18.09
CA ALA A 428 27.19 -9.95 -19.53
C ALA A 428 28.70 -10.09 -19.82
N ARG A 429 29.56 -9.51 -18.97
CA ARG A 429 31.03 -9.61 -19.12
C ARG A 429 31.62 -11.00 -18.91
N VAL A 430 30.94 -11.83 -18.12
CA VAL A 430 31.40 -13.21 -17.82
C VAL A 430 30.73 -14.27 -18.71
N GLY A 431 30.03 -13.83 -19.75
CA GLY A 431 29.39 -14.73 -20.73
C GLY A 431 27.93 -15.07 -20.43
N GLY A 432 27.27 -14.29 -19.55
CA GLY A 432 25.86 -14.43 -19.24
C GLY A 432 25.58 -15.12 -17.91
N ALA A 433 24.32 -15.02 -17.47
CA ALA A 433 23.87 -15.55 -16.19
C ALA A 433 23.90 -17.07 -16.11
N GLU A 434 23.53 -17.77 -17.20
CA GLU A 434 23.55 -19.24 -17.28
C GLU A 434 24.97 -19.79 -17.11
N ARG A 435 25.94 -19.21 -17.81
CA ARG A 435 27.35 -19.57 -17.68
C ARG A 435 27.88 -19.30 -16.27
N PHE A 436 27.52 -18.18 -15.67
CA PHE A 436 27.90 -17.86 -14.31
C PHE A 436 27.32 -18.86 -13.30
N ALA A 437 26.06 -19.25 -13.47
CA ALA A 437 25.35 -20.22 -12.61
C ALA A 437 25.79 -21.67 -12.84
N SER A 438 26.35 -22.02 -14.00
CA SER A 438 26.87 -23.37 -14.28
C SER A 438 28.07 -23.73 -13.42
N CYS A 439 28.72 -22.76 -12.80
CA CYS A 439 29.85 -22.97 -11.88
C CYS A 439 29.46 -23.59 -10.53
N GLY A 440 28.20 -23.89 -10.30
CA GLY A 440 27.68 -24.47 -9.08
C GLY A 440 26.75 -23.53 -8.31
N GLN A 441 26.63 -23.70 -7.01
CA GLN A 441 25.75 -22.88 -6.20
C GLN A 441 26.23 -21.44 -6.17
N VAL A 442 25.27 -20.52 -6.36
CA VAL A 442 25.54 -19.06 -6.34
C VAL A 442 25.24 -18.50 -4.96
N ALA A 443 26.18 -17.75 -4.39
CA ALA A 443 26.01 -17.04 -3.12
C ALA A 443 25.89 -15.53 -3.29
N THR A 444 25.12 -14.86 -2.43
CA THR A 444 25.02 -13.40 -2.40
C THR A 444 24.57 -12.88 -1.03
N GLY A 445 24.66 -11.56 -0.81
CA GLY A 445 24.09 -10.92 0.38
C GLY A 445 22.58 -11.08 0.47
N MET A 446 22.04 -11.22 1.69
CA MET A 446 20.64 -11.59 1.95
C MET A 446 19.62 -10.67 1.24
N TYR A 447 19.92 -9.40 1.04
CA TYR A 447 18.99 -8.46 0.40
C TYR A 447 18.92 -8.58 -1.12
N GLN A 448 19.88 -9.24 -1.77
CA GLN A 448 19.94 -9.45 -3.21
C GLN A 448 19.47 -10.83 -3.65
N VAL A 449 19.21 -11.76 -2.71
CA VAL A 449 18.84 -13.15 -3.00
C VAL A 449 17.75 -13.26 -4.10
N PRO A 450 16.57 -12.61 -4.00
CA PRO A 450 15.56 -12.78 -5.04
C PRO A 450 15.93 -12.14 -6.38
N MET A 451 16.69 -11.04 -6.36
CA MET A 451 17.19 -10.42 -7.59
C MET A 451 18.17 -11.36 -8.31
N ILE A 452 19.12 -11.95 -7.58
CA ILE A 452 20.07 -12.91 -8.16
C ILE A 452 19.32 -14.15 -8.66
N ALA A 453 18.38 -14.71 -7.89
CA ALA A 453 17.56 -15.85 -8.29
C ALA A 453 16.80 -15.59 -9.60
N TRP A 454 16.30 -14.37 -9.81
CA TRP A 454 15.67 -13.97 -11.06
C TRP A 454 16.64 -14.05 -12.25
N TYR A 455 17.81 -13.42 -12.14
CA TYR A 455 18.77 -13.33 -13.26
C TYR A 455 19.41 -14.68 -13.62
N ILE A 456 19.65 -15.56 -12.61
CA ILE A 456 20.25 -16.89 -12.86
C ILE A 456 19.21 -17.99 -13.12
N GLY A 457 17.91 -17.66 -13.19
CA GLY A 457 16.87 -18.63 -13.49
C GLY A 457 16.64 -19.69 -12.39
N ARG A 458 16.94 -19.39 -11.12
CA ARG A 458 16.85 -20.32 -9.98
C ARG A 458 15.78 -19.91 -8.98
N HIS A 459 15.45 -20.83 -8.05
CA HIS A 459 14.61 -20.54 -6.89
C HIS A 459 15.35 -19.68 -5.86
N THR A 460 14.61 -18.89 -5.09
CA THR A 460 15.21 -18.03 -4.06
C THR A 460 15.98 -18.80 -3.00
N GLN A 461 15.57 -20.01 -2.65
CA GLN A 461 16.23 -20.87 -1.67
C GLN A 461 17.53 -21.51 -2.16
N GLU A 462 17.73 -21.61 -3.48
CA GLU A 462 18.95 -22.15 -4.08
C GLU A 462 20.11 -21.17 -4.05
N VAL A 463 19.82 -19.89 -3.79
CA VAL A 463 20.83 -18.85 -3.65
C VAL A 463 21.34 -18.84 -2.21
N ALA A 464 22.58 -19.19 -2.01
CA ALA A 464 23.23 -19.23 -0.71
C ALA A 464 23.53 -17.83 -0.15
N LEU A 465 23.67 -17.71 1.15
CA LEU A 465 24.13 -16.48 1.81
C LEU A 465 25.67 -16.43 1.90
N ASP A 466 26.30 -17.61 2.01
CA ASP A 466 27.74 -17.76 2.10
C ASP A 466 28.26 -18.61 0.94
N PRO A 467 29.42 -18.27 0.37
CA PRO A 467 30.03 -19.04 -0.70
C PRO A 467 30.35 -20.47 -0.24
N PRO A 468 29.88 -21.52 -0.94
CA PRO A 468 30.09 -22.90 -0.54
C PRO A 468 31.58 -23.29 -0.65
N PRO A 469 32.12 -24.02 0.38
CA PRO A 469 33.53 -24.41 0.38
C PRO A 469 33.90 -25.41 -0.73
N GLY A 470 32.90 -26.16 -1.27
CA GLY A 470 33.09 -27.10 -2.37
C GLY A 470 33.22 -26.47 -3.77
N GLY A 471 33.17 -25.15 -3.86
CA GLY A 471 33.20 -24.41 -5.13
C GLY A 471 31.81 -23.93 -5.55
N GLY A 472 31.80 -22.94 -6.46
CA GLY A 472 30.59 -22.29 -6.95
C GLY A 472 30.87 -20.89 -7.45
N ALA A 473 29.86 -20.01 -7.37
CA ALA A 473 29.97 -18.63 -7.74
C ALA A 473 29.48 -17.71 -6.61
N ALA A 474 29.92 -16.45 -6.61
CA ALA A 474 29.48 -15.48 -5.61
C ALA A 474 29.30 -14.08 -6.24
N VAL A 475 28.21 -13.42 -5.88
CA VAL A 475 27.92 -12.03 -6.21
C VAL A 475 28.08 -11.22 -4.94
N ALA A 476 29.20 -10.52 -4.79
CA ALA A 476 29.40 -9.62 -3.66
C ALA A 476 28.94 -8.21 -4.02
N SER A 477 28.13 -7.63 -3.15
CA SER A 477 27.63 -6.26 -3.27
C SER A 477 27.45 -5.64 -1.88
N ARG A 478 27.11 -4.34 -1.84
CA ARG A 478 26.77 -3.64 -0.61
C ARG A 478 25.30 -3.28 -0.63
N SER A 479 24.58 -3.47 0.46
CA SER A 479 23.16 -3.09 0.55
C SER A 479 22.95 -1.56 0.52
N THR A 480 23.94 -0.79 0.94
CA THR A 480 24.06 0.66 0.79
C THR A 480 25.53 1.01 0.51
N ARG A 481 25.85 2.21 0.02
CA ARG A 481 27.24 2.61 -0.23
C ARG A 481 28.15 2.51 1.00
N ALA A 482 27.59 2.68 2.20
CA ALA A 482 28.31 2.61 3.47
C ALA A 482 28.29 1.22 4.12
N ALA A 483 27.45 0.29 3.62
CA ALA A 483 27.36 -1.05 4.17
C ALA A 483 28.64 -1.88 3.87
N PRO A 484 28.95 -2.90 4.68
CA PRO A 484 29.99 -3.87 4.35
C PRO A 484 29.61 -4.66 3.10
N TRP A 485 30.59 -5.25 2.44
CA TRP A 485 30.39 -6.21 1.36
C TRP A 485 29.65 -7.46 1.88
N ALA A 486 28.74 -7.98 1.09
CA ALA A 486 28.02 -9.20 1.39
C ALA A 486 27.92 -10.09 0.13
N PRO A 487 28.36 -11.35 0.20
CA PRO A 487 29.00 -12.02 1.33
C PRO A 487 30.34 -11.37 1.71
N PRO A 488 30.74 -11.46 2.99
CA PRO A 488 32.03 -10.91 3.40
C PRO A 488 33.19 -11.79 2.91
N GLY A 489 34.33 -11.18 2.58
CA GLY A 489 35.57 -11.92 2.35
C GLY A 489 36.33 -12.18 3.65
N PRO A 490 37.39 -13.04 3.62
CA PRO A 490 37.88 -13.77 2.45
C PRO A 490 36.98 -14.95 2.08
N PHE A 491 36.88 -15.24 0.77
CA PHE A 491 36.14 -16.40 0.26
C PHE A 491 36.95 -17.70 0.44
N PRO A 492 36.27 -18.90 0.43
CA PRO A 492 36.94 -20.17 0.44
C PRO A 492 37.99 -20.32 -0.68
N ALA A 493 38.95 -21.25 -0.49
CA ALA A 493 39.99 -21.50 -1.48
C ALA A 493 39.38 -21.85 -2.84
N GLY A 494 40.03 -21.36 -3.91
CA GLY A 494 39.60 -21.59 -5.30
C GLY A 494 38.73 -20.46 -5.88
N TYR A 495 38.09 -19.62 -5.09
CA TYR A 495 37.36 -18.48 -5.63
C TYR A 495 38.30 -17.41 -6.18
N ARG A 496 38.05 -17.03 -7.42
CA ARG A 496 38.79 -15.95 -8.13
C ARG A 496 37.84 -14.85 -8.53
N LEU A 497 38.31 -13.62 -8.46
CA LEU A 497 37.58 -12.46 -8.97
C LEU A 497 37.50 -12.54 -10.50
N LEU A 498 36.27 -12.62 -11.05
CA LEU A 498 36.04 -12.63 -12.50
C LEU A 498 35.91 -11.22 -13.06
N THR A 499 35.16 -10.36 -12.40
CA THR A 499 34.93 -8.98 -12.81
C THR A 499 34.47 -8.10 -11.66
N MET A 500 34.78 -6.81 -11.77
CA MET A 500 34.25 -5.74 -10.95
C MET A 500 33.44 -4.79 -11.83
N GLN A 501 32.21 -4.53 -11.44
CA GLN A 501 31.35 -3.56 -12.09
C GLN A 501 30.67 -2.71 -11.03
N GLY A 502 31.13 -1.48 -10.86
CA GLY A 502 30.57 -0.52 -9.91
C GLY A 502 30.36 -1.10 -8.51
N SER A 503 29.10 -1.30 -8.14
CA SER A 503 28.67 -1.82 -6.83
C SER A 503 28.67 -3.35 -6.73
N THR A 504 29.06 -4.08 -7.80
CA THR A 504 28.95 -5.54 -7.91
C THR A 504 30.28 -6.18 -8.29
N HIS A 505 30.70 -7.20 -7.55
CA HIS A 505 31.87 -8.03 -7.84
C HIS A 505 31.44 -9.48 -8.02
N LEU A 506 31.88 -10.12 -9.11
CA LEU A 506 31.62 -11.53 -9.38
C LEU A 506 32.86 -12.36 -9.13
N TYR A 507 32.67 -13.44 -8.38
CA TYR A 507 33.70 -14.43 -8.09
C TYR A 507 33.24 -15.82 -8.52
N SER A 508 34.17 -16.71 -8.86
CA SER A 508 33.88 -18.10 -9.15
C SER A 508 35.09 -19.00 -8.94
N THR A 509 34.82 -20.29 -8.76
CA THR A 509 35.83 -21.36 -8.78
C THR A 509 36.04 -21.96 -10.15
N CYS A 510 35.18 -21.65 -11.16
CA CYS A 510 35.37 -22.09 -12.53
C CYS A 510 36.65 -21.54 -13.16
N PRO A 511 37.32 -22.34 -14.02
CA PRO A 511 38.45 -21.83 -14.79
C PRO A 511 38.00 -20.73 -15.74
N PRO A 512 38.88 -19.74 -16.05
CA PRO A 512 38.60 -18.73 -17.06
C PRO A 512 38.38 -19.41 -18.43
N GLY A 513 37.19 -19.23 -19.02
CA GLY A 513 36.89 -19.76 -20.35
C GLY A 513 36.14 -21.12 -20.38
N ALA A 514 35.83 -21.71 -19.21
CA ALA A 514 34.96 -22.90 -19.11
C ALA A 514 33.50 -22.55 -19.33
#